data_e79dc6d75bf588e277e5620f2133f16b
#
_entry.id   e79dc6d75bf588e277e5620f2133f16b
#
_cell.length_a   1.000
_cell.length_b   1.000
_cell.length_c   1.000
_cell.angle_alpha   90.00
_cell.angle_beta   90.00
_cell.angle_gamma   90.00
#
_symmetry.space_group_name_H-M   'P 1'
#
loop_
_entity.id
_entity.type
_entity.pdbx_description
1 polymer ?
#
loop_
_entity_poly.entity_id
_entity_poly.type
_entity_poly.pdbx_seq_one_letter_code
_entity_poly.pdbx_strand_id
1 'polypeptide(L)' 'MGRSRATKPTRKQKILMKTANMVPQNWLVLKETAEELVTVNRGSGRTSRVKK' A
#
# COMPACT_ATOMS: atom_id res chain seq x y z
N MET A 1 4.96 16.47 -13.70
CA MET A 1 5.59 15.39 -13.34
C MET A 1 4.77 14.34 -12.85
N GLY A 2 3.81 14.23 -12.31
CA GLY A 2 2.90 13.18 -11.99
C GLY A 2 3.51 11.85 -11.62
N ARG A 3 4.71 11.85 -11.16
CA ARG A 3 5.33 10.60 -10.84
C ARG A 3 4.93 10.19 -9.43
N SER A 4 4.19 9.11 -9.30
CA SER A 4 3.83 8.65 -7.98
C SER A 4 5.02 7.92 -7.37
N ARG A 5 5.33 8.30 -6.15
CA ARG A 5 6.42 7.67 -5.45
C ARG A 5 5.89 6.68 -4.46
N ALA A 6 6.01 5.43 -4.80
CA ALA A 6 5.63 4.36 -3.88
C ALA A 6 6.74 4.18 -2.87
N THR A 7 6.38 4.09 -1.60
CA THR A 7 7.34 3.90 -0.52
C THR A 7 7.07 2.57 0.18
N LYS A 8 8.07 2.09 0.90
CA LYS A 8 7.89 0.87 1.68
C LYS A 8 6.90 1.13 2.80
N PRO A 9 6.04 0.16 3.11
CA PRO A 9 5.06 0.34 4.16
C PRO A 9 5.71 0.44 5.53
N THR A 10 5.12 1.28 6.38
CA THR A 10 5.55 1.38 7.77
C THR A 10 5.04 0.18 8.54
N ARG A 11 5.47 0.05 9.80
CA ARG A 11 5.02 -1.05 10.63
C ARG A 11 3.50 -1.10 10.73
N LYS A 12 2.87 0.04 10.96
CA LYS A 12 1.42 0.10 11.05
C LYS A 12 0.76 -0.29 9.73
N GLN A 13 1.33 0.17 8.64
CA GLN A 13 0.80 -0.13 7.31
C GLN A 13 0.94 -1.62 6.99
N LYS A 14 2.04 -2.23 7.43
CA LYS A 14 2.21 -3.67 7.24
C LYS A 14 1.13 -4.46 7.97
N ILE A 15 0.77 -4.03 9.16
CA ILE A 15 -0.27 -4.69 9.93
C ILE A 15 -1.60 -4.61 9.18
N LEU A 16 -1.92 -3.44 8.64
CA LEU A 16 -3.13 -3.27 7.86
C LEU A 16 -3.14 -4.18 6.63
N MET A 17 -2.00 -4.28 5.97
CA MET A 17 -1.89 -5.13 4.79
C MET A 17 -2.10 -6.59 5.14
N LYS A 18 -1.53 -7.05 6.24
CA LYS A 18 -1.72 -8.43 6.66
C LYS A 18 -3.18 -8.71 6.97
N THR A 19 -3.86 -7.77 7.60
CA THR A 19 -5.28 -7.92 7.90
C THR A 19 -6.09 -8.04 6.62
N ALA A 20 -5.63 -7.40 5.55
CA ALA A 20 -6.30 -7.43 4.26
C ALA A 20 -5.81 -8.58 3.37
N ASN A 21 -5.05 -9.52 3.94
CA ASN A 21 -4.49 -10.65 3.20
C ASN A 21 -3.53 -10.21 2.11
N MET A 22 -2.82 -9.12 2.35
CA MET A 22 -1.82 -8.64 1.42
C MET A 22 -0.43 -8.94 1.96
N VAL A 23 0.49 -9.25 1.07
CA VAL A 23 1.88 -9.50 1.45
C VAL A 23 2.63 -8.18 1.40
N PRO A 24 3.05 -7.63 2.56
CA PRO A 24 3.69 -6.31 2.57
C PRO A 24 4.93 -6.21 1.69
N GLN A 25 5.61 -7.34 1.48
CA GLN A 25 6.82 -7.35 0.65
C GLN A 25 6.51 -7.12 -0.82
N ASN A 26 5.29 -7.43 -1.24
CA ASN A 26 4.90 -7.28 -2.63
C ASN A 26 4.17 -5.97 -2.92
N TRP A 27 3.89 -5.20 -1.91
CA TRP A 27 3.11 -3.98 -2.04
C TRP A 27 3.87 -2.78 -1.53
N LEU A 28 3.72 -1.67 -2.22
CA LEU A 28 4.28 -0.40 -1.81
C LEU A 28 3.13 0.56 -1.54
N VAL A 29 3.40 1.59 -0.75
CA VAL A 29 2.37 2.56 -0.38
C VAL A 29 2.48 3.77 -1.28
N LEU A 30 1.41 4.08 -1.98
CA LEU A 30 1.34 5.27 -2.82
C LEU A 30 0.87 6.47 -2.03
N LYS A 31 -0.16 6.26 -1.21
CA LYS A 31 -0.79 7.36 -0.50
C LYS A 31 -1.50 6.80 0.72
N GLU A 32 -1.58 7.59 1.76
CA GLU A 32 -2.30 7.22 2.96
C GLU A 32 -3.23 8.35 3.36
N THR A 33 -4.51 8.02 3.54
CA THR A 33 -5.51 8.98 4.02
C THR A 33 -5.98 8.53 5.39
N ALA A 34 -6.84 9.34 6.00
CA ALA A 34 -7.38 9.01 7.31
C ALA A 34 -8.25 7.75 7.28
N GLU A 35 -8.81 7.42 6.12
CA GLU A 35 -9.77 6.33 6.01
C GLU A 35 -9.24 5.13 5.25
N GLU A 36 -8.24 5.30 4.44
CA GLU A 36 -7.76 4.19 3.63
C GLU A 36 -6.30 4.35 3.27
N LEU A 37 -5.72 3.25 2.83
CA LEU A 37 -4.34 3.18 2.42
C LEU A 37 -4.29 2.74 0.97
N VAL A 38 -3.71 3.56 0.10
CA VAL A 38 -3.59 3.23 -1.31
C VAL A 38 -2.24 2.59 -1.56
N THR A 39 -2.27 1.40 -2.12
CA THR A 39 -1.06 0.62 -2.34
C THR A 39 -0.92 0.23 -3.81
N VAL A 40 0.27 -0.14 -4.20
CA VAL A 40 0.55 -0.62 -5.55
C VAL A 40 1.37 -1.90 -5.47
N ASN A 41 1.03 -2.86 -6.30
CA ASN A 41 1.76 -4.12 -6.35
C ASN A 41 3.06 -3.95 -7.13
N ARG A 42 4.16 -4.36 -6.53
CA ARG A 42 5.48 -4.20 -7.14
C ARG A 42 5.62 -4.99 -8.44
N GLY A 43 5.01 -6.16 -8.48
CA GLY A 43 5.16 -7.02 -9.63
C GLY A 43 4.26 -6.67 -10.79
N SER A 44 2.98 -6.44 -10.51
CA SER A 44 2.00 -6.22 -11.56
C SER A 44 1.69 -4.75 -11.80
N GLY A 45 2.03 -3.88 -10.87
CA GLY A 45 1.70 -2.46 -10.98
C GLY A 45 0.25 -2.15 -10.66
N ARG A 46 -0.49 -3.11 -10.16
CA ARG A 46 -1.89 -2.89 -9.81
C ARG A 46 -2.00 -2.12 -8.51
N THR A 47 -3.01 -1.28 -8.43
CA THR A 47 -3.26 -0.53 -7.20
C THR A 47 -4.39 -1.18 -6.42
N SER A 48 -4.34 -0.99 -5.12
CA SER A 48 -5.37 -1.52 -4.23
C SER A 48 -5.55 -0.57 -3.07
N ARG A 49 -6.73 -0.57 -2.48
CA ARG A 49 -7.03 0.26 -1.33
C ARG A 49 -7.35 -0.60 -0.14
N VAL A 50 -6.73 -0.27 0.97
CA VAL A 50 -6.95 -0.97 2.23
C VAL A 50 -7.67 -0.03 3.17
N LYS A 51 -8.87 -0.39 3.57
CA LYS A 51 -9.62 0.43 4.51
C LYS A 51 -9.08 0.26 5.91
N LYS A 52 -8.99 1.36 6.62
CA LYS A 52 -8.51 1.34 8.00
C LYS A 52 -9.61 1.04 9.00
#